data_84d5e4b39d2c57347da938f8c47a4e09
#
_entry.id   84d5e4b39d2c57347da938f8c47a4e09
#
_cell.length_a   1.000
_cell.length_b   1.000
_cell.length_c   1.000
_cell.angle_alpha   90.00
_cell.angle_beta   90.00
_cell.angle_gamma   90.00
#
_symmetry.space_group_name_H-M   'P 1'
#
loop_
_entity.id
_entity.type
_entity.pdbx_description
1 polymer ?
#
loop_
_entity_poly.entity_id
_entity_poly.type
_entity_poly.pdbx_seq_one_letter_code
_entity_poly.pdbx_strand_id
1 'polypeptide(L)'
;MTEVTEQRYDRRSVLLSAGTAAAAGVVATLGASEAEAQGRVDQECMTIVYQNGPDVRFNFDYYVNTHMPLIMRLYGKSISRFELRRGQPGADGAAPPYVATITIWIADGAAFDAAQLQHQAGLRADVPKFTNAVLIAQRDRIVGTATS
;
A
#
# COMPACT_ATOMS: atom_id res chain seq x y z
N MET A 1 7.80 -37.65 70.97
CA MET A 1 7.65 -38.68 69.96
C MET A 1 6.33 -38.40 69.25
N THR A 2 6.42 -37.64 68.15
CA THR A 2 5.25 -37.30 67.36
C THR A 2 5.65 -37.46 65.89
N GLU A 3 5.09 -38.49 65.28
CA GLU A 3 5.33 -38.81 63.87
C GLU A 3 4.72 -37.74 62.98
N VAL A 4 5.53 -37.22 62.07
CA VAL A 4 5.09 -36.34 60.98
C VAL A 4 4.71 -37.25 59.80
N THR A 5 3.45 -37.32 59.52
CA THR A 5 2.93 -38.03 58.36
C THR A 5 3.17 -37.20 57.11
N GLU A 6 4.08 -37.69 56.30
CA GLU A 6 4.39 -37.11 54.95
C GLU A 6 3.29 -37.42 53.98
N GLN A 7 2.50 -36.46 53.62
CA GLN A 7 1.41 -36.60 52.65
C GLN A 7 1.99 -36.48 51.22
N ARG A 8 2.16 -37.62 50.55
CA ARG A 8 2.55 -37.75 49.15
C ARG A 8 1.44 -37.15 48.26
N TYR A 9 1.76 -36.11 47.60
CA TYR A 9 0.91 -35.50 46.58
C TYR A 9 0.96 -36.36 45.30
N ASP A 10 -0.15 -37.04 45.01
CA ASP A 10 -0.30 -37.89 43.84
C ASP A 10 -0.49 -37.09 42.59
N ARG A 11 0.46 -37.20 41.62
CA ARG A 11 0.50 -36.52 40.36
C ARG A 11 -0.34 -37.23 39.28
N ARG A 12 -1.59 -37.53 39.53
CA ARG A 12 -2.49 -38.14 38.56
C ARG A 12 -3.88 -37.53 38.61
N SER A 13 -4.03 -36.30 38.20
CA SER A 13 -5.33 -35.75 37.82
C SER A 13 -5.17 -34.38 37.14
N VAL A 14 -4.70 -34.35 35.90
CA VAL A 14 -5.00 -33.24 35.00
C VAL A 14 -5.27 -33.81 33.61
N LEU A 15 -6.46 -34.31 33.46
CA LEU A 15 -7.11 -34.45 32.16
C LEU A 15 -8.35 -33.58 32.23
N LEU A 16 -8.26 -32.33 31.81
CA LEU A 16 -9.40 -31.51 31.38
C LEU A 16 -8.85 -30.23 30.75
N SER A 17 -8.80 -30.19 29.46
CA SER A 17 -9.04 -28.96 28.72
C SER A 17 -9.23 -29.26 27.24
N ALA A 18 -10.41 -29.75 26.92
CA ALA A 18 -10.99 -29.51 25.62
C ALA A 18 -11.69 -28.14 25.70
N GLY A 19 -11.19 -27.10 25.01
CA GLY A 19 -11.94 -25.87 24.92
C GLY A 19 -11.15 -24.57 24.77
N THR A 20 -10.15 -24.51 23.89
CA THR A 20 -9.51 -23.20 23.56
C THR A 20 -8.95 -23.15 22.13
N ALA A 21 -9.64 -23.74 21.18
CA ALA A 21 -9.25 -23.62 19.78
C ALA A 21 -9.88 -22.40 19.06
N ALA A 22 -10.87 -21.71 19.65
CA ALA A 22 -11.56 -20.58 19.01
C ALA A 22 -10.94 -19.21 19.29
N ALA A 23 -10.20 -19.05 20.41
CA ALA A 23 -9.62 -17.76 20.77
C ALA A 23 -8.29 -17.44 20.06
N ALA A 24 -7.52 -18.47 19.68
CA ALA A 24 -6.24 -18.29 19.02
C ALA A 24 -6.35 -17.76 17.58
N GLY A 25 -7.43 -18.08 16.87
CA GLY A 25 -7.68 -17.62 15.51
C GLY A 25 -8.02 -16.12 15.41
N VAL A 26 -8.77 -15.60 16.38
CA VAL A 26 -9.18 -14.18 16.41
C VAL A 26 -8.02 -13.26 16.80
N VAL A 27 -7.19 -13.70 17.73
CA VAL A 27 -6.00 -12.92 18.15
C VAL A 27 -4.95 -12.86 17.04
N ALA A 28 -4.78 -13.95 16.29
CA ALA A 28 -3.84 -13.98 15.18
C ALA A 28 -4.27 -13.07 14.01
N THR A 29 -5.58 -12.96 13.72
CA THR A 29 -6.09 -12.07 12.68
C THR A 29 -6.01 -10.59 13.06
N LEU A 30 -6.26 -10.25 14.33
CA LEU A 30 -6.09 -8.88 14.83
C LEU A 30 -4.62 -8.46 14.82
N GLY A 31 -3.72 -9.34 15.26
CA GLY A 31 -2.27 -9.08 15.25
C GLY A 31 -1.69 -8.94 13.85
N ALA A 32 -2.19 -9.68 12.86
CA ALA A 32 -1.78 -9.53 11.47
C ALA A 32 -2.22 -8.18 10.90
N SER A 33 -3.45 -7.74 11.19
CA SER A 33 -4.00 -6.45 10.74
C SER A 33 -3.23 -5.27 11.33
N GLU A 34 -2.88 -5.32 12.62
CA GLU A 34 -2.08 -4.28 13.29
C GLU A 34 -0.64 -4.27 12.77
N ALA A 35 -0.03 -5.43 12.54
CA ALA A 35 1.30 -5.54 11.97
C ALA A 35 1.36 -5.03 10.53
N GLU A 36 0.34 -5.29 9.70
CA GLU A 36 0.24 -4.73 8.35
C GLU A 36 0.04 -3.21 8.36
N ALA A 37 -0.77 -2.68 9.28
CA ALA A 37 -0.96 -1.25 9.44
C ALA A 37 0.34 -0.58 9.89
N GLN A 38 1.04 -1.17 10.85
CA GLN A 38 2.33 -0.66 11.35
C GLN A 38 3.42 -0.72 10.28
N GLY A 39 3.44 -1.76 9.46
CA GLY A 39 4.39 -1.90 8.35
C GLY A 39 4.19 -0.90 7.21
N ARG A 40 3.07 -0.16 7.20
CA ARG A 40 2.79 0.91 6.23
C ARG A 40 3.23 2.30 6.70
N VAL A 41 3.39 2.50 8.00
CA VAL A 41 3.93 3.75 8.55
C VAL A 41 5.41 3.85 8.14
N ASP A 42 5.86 5.04 7.79
CA ASP A 42 7.16 5.36 7.20
C ASP A 42 7.41 4.82 5.78
N GLN A 43 6.44 4.12 5.18
CA GLN A 43 6.57 3.71 3.78
C GLN A 43 6.60 4.93 2.88
N GLU A 44 7.56 4.96 1.97
CA GLU A 44 7.65 5.99 0.94
C GLU A 44 6.71 5.69 -0.23
N CYS A 45 6.13 6.75 -0.77
CA CYS A 45 5.37 6.69 -2.00
C CYS A 45 5.58 7.94 -2.84
N MET A 46 5.16 7.88 -4.10
CA MET A 46 5.07 9.03 -4.98
C MET A 46 3.61 9.21 -5.38
N THR A 47 3.08 10.38 -5.13
CA THR A 47 1.75 10.79 -5.61
C THR A 47 1.91 11.63 -6.86
N ILE A 48 1.17 11.26 -7.91
CA ILE A 48 1.12 11.97 -9.17
C ILE A 48 -0.33 12.34 -9.43
N VAL A 49 -0.59 13.61 -9.70
CA VAL A 49 -1.91 14.09 -10.09
C VAL A 49 -1.86 14.73 -11.46
N TYR A 50 -2.87 14.48 -12.27
CA TYR A 50 -3.08 15.09 -13.57
C TYR A 50 -4.25 16.07 -13.46
N GLN A 51 -3.97 17.33 -13.63
CA GLN A 51 -4.98 18.40 -13.53
C GLN A 51 -6.09 18.19 -14.55
N ASN A 52 -7.33 18.41 -14.15
CA ASN A 52 -8.47 18.37 -15.04
C ASN A 52 -8.75 19.75 -15.64
N GLY A 53 -9.46 19.80 -16.78
CA GLY A 53 -9.86 21.01 -17.47
C GLY A 53 -10.71 20.72 -18.70
N PRO A 54 -11.26 21.75 -19.36
CA PRO A 54 -12.24 21.58 -20.44
C PRO A 54 -11.73 20.73 -21.62
N ASP A 55 -10.45 20.86 -21.98
CA ASP A 55 -9.85 20.20 -23.14
C ASP A 55 -8.88 19.06 -22.73
N VAL A 56 -8.91 18.66 -21.45
CA VAL A 56 -8.03 17.62 -20.95
C VAL A 56 -8.50 16.26 -21.43
N ARG A 57 -7.55 15.50 -21.96
CA ARG A 57 -7.73 14.11 -22.38
C ARG A 57 -6.80 13.22 -21.57
N PHE A 58 -7.30 12.04 -21.19
CA PHE A 58 -6.51 11.03 -20.52
C PHE A 58 -6.91 9.62 -21.05
N ASN A 59 -5.97 8.96 -21.69
CA ASN A 59 -6.14 7.60 -22.19
C ASN A 59 -5.74 6.61 -21.08
N PHE A 60 -6.75 6.17 -20.31
CA PHE A 60 -6.57 5.22 -19.21
C PHE A 60 -6.07 3.85 -19.69
N ASP A 61 -6.54 3.39 -20.85
CA ASP A 61 -6.14 2.08 -21.39
C ASP A 61 -4.66 2.08 -21.76
N TYR A 62 -4.18 3.13 -22.43
CA TYR A 62 -2.75 3.27 -22.72
C TYR A 62 -1.92 3.36 -21.43
N TYR A 63 -2.39 4.12 -20.46
CA TYR A 63 -1.70 4.27 -19.18
C TYR A 63 -1.51 2.94 -18.48
N VAL A 64 -2.59 2.15 -18.33
CA VAL A 64 -2.57 0.86 -17.62
C VAL A 64 -1.83 -0.21 -18.41
N ASN A 65 -2.04 -0.28 -19.73
CA ASN A 65 -1.57 -1.40 -20.54
C ASN A 65 -0.20 -1.16 -21.19
N THR A 66 0.30 0.09 -21.19
CA THR A 66 1.56 0.43 -21.87
C THR A 66 2.49 1.22 -20.95
N HIS A 67 2.05 2.37 -20.42
CA HIS A 67 2.90 3.27 -19.65
C HIS A 67 3.31 2.66 -18.30
N MET A 68 2.38 2.12 -17.52
CA MET A 68 2.72 1.52 -16.23
C MET A 68 3.57 0.24 -16.33
N PRO A 69 3.30 -0.69 -17.25
CA PRO A 69 4.21 -1.82 -17.47
C PRO A 69 5.63 -1.39 -17.88
N LEU A 70 5.76 -0.30 -18.64
CA LEU A 70 7.06 0.28 -18.96
C LEU A 70 7.77 0.79 -17.70
N ILE A 71 7.08 1.56 -16.84
CA ILE A 71 7.62 2.03 -15.57
C ILE A 71 8.03 0.86 -14.69
N MET A 72 7.15 -0.12 -14.48
CA MET A 72 7.41 -1.28 -13.63
C MET A 72 8.65 -2.07 -14.10
N ARG A 73 8.88 -2.17 -15.41
CA ARG A 73 10.06 -2.81 -15.97
C ARG A 73 11.33 -1.99 -15.74
N LEU A 74 11.27 -0.67 -15.91
CA LEU A 74 12.42 0.22 -15.79
C LEU A 74 12.87 0.42 -14.34
N TYR A 75 11.91 0.48 -13.42
CA TYR A 75 12.16 0.67 -11.99
C TYR A 75 12.33 -0.66 -11.23
N GLY A 76 11.89 -1.78 -11.82
CA GLY A 76 12.06 -3.11 -11.27
C GLY A 76 11.49 -3.25 -9.85
N LYS A 77 12.27 -3.85 -8.97
CA LYS A 77 11.86 -4.11 -7.59
C LYS A 77 11.80 -2.86 -6.69
N SER A 78 12.23 -1.70 -7.18
CA SER A 78 12.14 -0.46 -6.40
C SER A 78 10.70 0.03 -6.21
N ILE A 79 9.75 -0.47 -7.02
CA ILE A 79 8.31 -0.25 -6.89
C ILE A 79 7.64 -1.54 -6.43
N SER A 80 6.88 -1.50 -5.32
CA SER A 80 6.11 -2.65 -4.84
C SER A 80 4.74 -2.75 -5.49
N ARG A 81 4.07 -1.63 -5.72
CA ARG A 81 2.75 -1.55 -6.36
C ARG A 81 2.45 -0.13 -6.84
N PHE A 82 1.40 0.00 -7.65
CA PHE A 82 0.80 1.29 -7.98
C PHE A 82 -0.73 1.19 -7.94
N GLU A 83 -1.36 2.34 -7.80
CA GLU A 83 -2.81 2.51 -7.97
C GLU A 83 -3.07 3.68 -8.90
N LEU A 84 -3.92 3.48 -9.89
CA LEU A 84 -4.47 4.53 -10.75
C LEU A 84 -5.93 4.74 -10.39
N ARG A 85 -6.28 5.98 -10.08
CA ARG A 85 -7.65 6.40 -9.77
C ARG A 85 -8.14 7.41 -10.77
N ARG A 86 -9.35 7.22 -11.28
CA ARG A 86 -10.05 8.19 -12.12
C ARG A 86 -10.80 9.17 -11.24
N GLY A 87 -10.66 10.47 -11.49
CA GLY A 87 -11.47 11.49 -10.83
C GLY A 87 -12.97 11.26 -11.05
N GLN A 88 -13.76 11.45 -10.01
CA GLN A 88 -15.22 11.36 -10.05
C GLN A 88 -15.83 12.74 -9.82
N PRO A 89 -16.96 13.06 -10.43
CA PRO A 89 -17.70 14.29 -10.15
C PRO A 89 -18.07 14.41 -8.66
N GLY A 90 -18.10 15.61 -8.16
CA GLY A 90 -18.63 15.93 -6.83
C GLY A 90 -20.13 15.64 -6.72
N ALA A 91 -20.67 15.69 -5.50
CA ALA A 91 -22.11 15.49 -5.23
C ALA A 91 -23.01 16.56 -5.93
N ASP A 92 -22.46 17.72 -6.21
CA ASP A 92 -23.07 18.82 -6.97
C ASP A 92 -22.92 18.67 -8.49
N GLY A 93 -22.32 17.59 -8.97
CA GLY A 93 -22.01 17.38 -10.38
C GLY A 93 -20.78 18.12 -10.89
N ALA A 94 -20.06 18.85 -10.04
CA ALA A 94 -18.86 19.57 -10.43
C ALA A 94 -17.76 18.59 -10.91
N ALA A 95 -17.06 18.96 -11.97
CA ALA A 95 -15.94 18.16 -12.48
C ALA A 95 -14.84 18.02 -11.42
N PRO A 96 -14.20 16.85 -11.31
CA PRO A 96 -13.12 16.65 -10.35
C PRO A 96 -11.92 17.57 -10.72
N PRO A 97 -11.16 18.06 -9.73
CA PRO A 97 -9.99 18.90 -9.99
C PRO A 97 -8.85 18.14 -10.70
N TYR A 98 -8.82 16.82 -10.58
CA TYR A 98 -7.85 15.95 -11.25
C TYR A 98 -8.57 14.89 -12.08
N VAL A 99 -8.16 14.72 -13.34
CA VAL A 99 -8.68 13.68 -14.22
C VAL A 99 -8.19 12.30 -13.76
N ALA A 100 -6.97 12.22 -13.26
CA ALA A 100 -6.36 11.02 -12.74
C ALA A 100 -5.44 11.33 -11.55
N THR A 101 -5.36 10.37 -10.63
CA THR A 101 -4.41 10.37 -9.51
C THR A 101 -3.73 9.00 -9.44
N ILE A 102 -2.42 9.01 -9.31
CA ILE A 102 -1.61 7.80 -9.20
C ILE A 102 -0.88 7.81 -7.86
N THR A 103 -0.83 6.69 -7.19
CA THR A 103 0.09 6.46 -6.08
C THR A 103 1.01 5.30 -6.46
N ILE A 104 2.31 5.50 -6.34
CA ILE A 104 3.36 4.50 -6.54
C ILE A 104 4.00 4.26 -5.18
N TRP A 105 3.94 3.01 -4.68
CA TRP A 105 4.60 2.62 -3.43
C TRP A 105 6.03 2.20 -3.72
N ILE A 106 6.98 2.86 -3.03
CA ILE A 106 8.41 2.68 -3.22
C ILE A 106 8.91 1.66 -2.20
N ALA A 107 9.48 0.57 -2.71
CA ALA A 107 10.05 -0.50 -1.88
C ALA A 107 11.52 -0.24 -1.54
N ASP A 108 12.26 0.43 -2.44
CA ASP A 108 13.66 0.80 -2.28
C ASP A 108 13.86 2.21 -2.83
N GLY A 109 14.03 3.17 -1.93
CA GLY A 109 14.14 4.58 -2.28
C GLY A 109 15.38 4.90 -3.10
N ALA A 110 16.54 4.31 -2.76
CA ALA A 110 17.80 4.57 -3.47
C ALA A 110 17.77 4.00 -4.90
N ALA A 111 17.24 2.79 -5.06
CA ALA A 111 17.06 2.18 -6.38
C ALA A 111 16.02 2.94 -7.22
N PHE A 112 14.95 3.44 -6.58
CA PHE A 112 13.95 4.27 -7.24
C PHE A 112 14.55 5.57 -7.77
N ASP A 113 15.35 6.28 -6.96
CA ASP A 113 16.00 7.52 -7.36
C ASP A 113 17.00 7.32 -8.51
N ALA A 114 17.76 6.24 -8.46
CA ALA A 114 18.67 5.87 -9.55
C ALA A 114 17.93 5.60 -10.86
N ALA A 115 16.82 4.84 -10.79
CA ALA A 115 15.98 4.56 -11.96
C ALA A 115 15.31 5.82 -12.50
N GLN A 116 14.84 6.70 -11.61
CA GLN A 116 14.26 7.98 -11.99
C GLN A 116 15.26 8.86 -12.73
N LEU A 117 16.48 9.00 -12.20
CA LEU A 117 17.54 9.76 -12.84
C LEU A 117 17.85 9.23 -14.25
N GLN A 118 17.89 7.91 -14.40
CA GLN A 118 18.23 7.25 -15.66
C GLN A 118 17.11 7.34 -16.71
N HIS A 119 15.83 7.21 -16.29
CA HIS A 119 14.73 6.96 -17.22
C HIS A 119 13.69 8.09 -17.34
N GLN A 120 13.73 9.11 -16.47
CA GLN A 120 12.70 10.18 -16.45
C GLN A 120 12.52 10.90 -17.78
N ALA A 121 13.58 11.13 -18.55
CA ALA A 121 13.49 11.82 -19.82
C ALA A 121 12.65 11.03 -20.84
N GLY A 122 12.89 9.72 -20.94
CA GLY A 122 12.12 8.82 -21.81
C GLY A 122 10.66 8.72 -21.37
N LEU A 123 10.41 8.62 -20.05
CA LEU A 123 9.05 8.56 -19.51
C LEU A 123 8.28 9.87 -19.73
N ARG A 124 8.94 11.03 -19.60
CA ARG A 124 8.33 12.33 -19.93
C ARG A 124 7.97 12.43 -21.42
N ALA A 125 8.79 11.90 -22.30
CA ALA A 125 8.51 11.85 -23.72
C ALA A 125 7.32 10.95 -24.08
N ASP A 126 6.96 10.00 -23.21
CA ASP A 126 5.81 9.12 -23.39
C ASP A 126 4.48 9.76 -22.98
N VAL A 127 4.50 10.77 -22.07
CA VAL A 127 3.31 11.43 -21.52
C VAL A 127 2.33 11.93 -22.59
N PRO A 128 2.76 12.60 -23.67
CA PRO A 128 1.83 13.11 -24.70
C PRO A 128 1.02 12.03 -25.42
N LYS A 129 1.44 10.77 -25.34
CA LYS A 129 0.71 9.64 -25.97
C LYS A 129 -0.58 9.30 -25.25
N PHE A 130 -0.68 9.63 -23.95
CA PHE A 130 -1.87 9.31 -23.17
C PHE A 130 -2.57 10.56 -22.59
N THR A 131 -1.90 11.70 -22.45
CA THR A 131 -2.54 12.89 -21.88
C THR A 131 -1.89 14.19 -22.34
N ASN A 132 -2.69 15.27 -22.32
CA ASN A 132 -2.24 16.66 -22.41
C ASN A 132 -2.40 17.39 -21.05
N ALA A 133 -2.77 16.69 -19.97
CA ALA A 133 -2.93 17.30 -18.65
C ALA A 133 -1.60 17.76 -18.08
N VAL A 134 -1.64 18.81 -17.28
CA VAL A 134 -0.51 19.22 -16.44
C VAL A 134 -0.32 18.15 -15.34
N LEU A 135 0.91 17.66 -15.23
CA LEU A 135 1.31 16.67 -14.24
C LEU A 135 1.99 17.36 -13.05
N ILE A 136 1.57 17.02 -11.85
CA ILE A 136 2.24 17.39 -10.60
C ILE A 136 2.60 16.09 -9.87
N ALA A 137 3.85 15.98 -9.45
CA ALA A 137 4.34 14.81 -8.71
C ALA A 137 5.02 15.26 -7.43
N GLN A 138 4.80 14.51 -6.36
CA GLN A 138 5.49 14.70 -5.08
C GLN A 138 5.86 13.37 -4.47
N ARG A 139 6.93 13.37 -3.68
CA ARG A 139 7.32 12.24 -2.86
C ARG A 139 6.70 12.39 -1.49
N ASP A 140 6.09 11.32 -1.01
CA ASP A 140 5.35 11.29 0.24
C ASP A 140 5.91 10.23 1.17
N ARG A 141 5.62 10.38 2.46
CA ARG A 141 5.84 9.36 3.48
C ARG A 141 4.55 9.15 4.25
N ILE A 142 4.17 7.90 4.45
CA ILE A 142 2.97 7.58 5.23
C ILE A 142 3.26 7.84 6.70
N VAL A 143 2.53 8.77 7.30
CA VAL A 143 2.69 9.16 8.71
C VAL A 143 1.65 8.53 9.63
N GLY A 144 0.66 7.85 9.09
CA GLY A 144 -0.36 7.16 9.88
C GLY A 144 -1.30 6.34 8.99
N THR A 145 -1.83 5.27 9.55
CA THR A 145 -2.85 4.41 8.95
C THR A 145 -3.91 4.11 10.00
N ALA A 146 -5.16 3.90 9.57
CA ALA A 146 -6.23 3.42 10.41
C ALA A 146 -6.98 2.31 9.68
N THR A 147 -7.42 1.30 10.41
CA THR A 147 -8.33 0.24 9.94
C THR A 147 -9.61 0.30 10.76
N SER A 148 -10.75 0.10 10.11
CA SER A 148 -12.07 0.01 10.75
C SER A 148 -12.46 -1.44 11.00
#